data_7a90b7c3d37652184edeae3a8be67e9e
#
_entry.id   7a90b7c3d37652184edeae3a8be67e9e
#
_cell.length_a   1.000
_cell.length_b   1.000
_cell.length_c   1.000
_cell.angle_alpha   90.00
_cell.angle_beta   90.00
_cell.angle_gamma   90.00
#
_symmetry.space_group_name_H-M   'P 1'
#
loop_
_entity.id
_entity.type
_entity.pdbx_description
1 polymer ?
#
loop_
_entity_poly.entity_id
_entity_poly.type
_entity_poly.pdbx_seq_one_letter_code
_entity_poly.pdbx_strand_id
1 'polypeptide(L)' 'MEVELIFKIAAIGIVVSIIYRLLVQSGRDEQALMVTIAGLIVVMIMIVGQISELFSTIKTLFNL' A
#
# COMPACT_ATOMS: atom_id res chain seq x y z
N MET A 1 -9.60 -6.73 -12.57
CA MET A 1 -9.28 -5.67 -11.66
C MET A 1 -9.92 -5.91 -10.31
N GLU A 2 -9.13 -5.88 -9.33
CA GLU A 2 -9.55 -6.38 -8.04
C GLU A 2 -10.11 -5.27 -7.18
N VAL A 3 -11.41 -5.28 -6.97
CA VAL A 3 -12.03 -4.42 -5.99
C VAL A 3 -11.43 -4.71 -4.62
N GLU A 4 -11.09 -5.96 -4.39
CA GLU A 4 -10.48 -6.39 -3.15
C GLU A 4 -9.16 -5.67 -2.87
N LEU A 5 -8.35 -5.48 -3.91
CA LEU A 5 -7.09 -4.76 -3.77
C LEU A 5 -7.34 -3.31 -3.37
N ILE A 6 -8.34 -2.69 -3.97
CA ILE A 6 -8.69 -1.31 -3.63
C ILE A 6 -9.10 -1.22 -2.17
N PHE A 7 -9.90 -2.15 -1.71
CA PHE A 7 -10.32 -2.18 -0.30
C PHE A 7 -9.14 -2.37 0.63
N LYS A 8 -8.20 -3.24 0.25
CA LYS A 8 -7.02 -3.46 1.07
C LYS A 8 -6.18 -2.20 1.19
N ILE A 9 -5.97 -1.51 0.10
CA ILE A 9 -5.19 -0.28 0.10
C ILE A 9 -5.89 0.78 0.93
N ALA A 10 -7.21 0.88 0.78
CA ALA A 10 -7.98 1.85 1.56
C ALA A 10 -7.89 1.55 3.06
N ALA A 11 -7.98 0.28 3.43
CA ALA A 11 -7.89 -0.12 4.83
C ALA A 11 -6.53 0.24 5.41
N ILE A 12 -5.47 -0.02 4.67
CA ILE A 12 -4.11 0.34 5.10
C ILE A 12 -4.01 1.84 5.29
N GLY A 13 -4.55 2.61 4.36
CA GLY A 13 -4.53 4.06 4.44
C GLY A 13 -5.24 4.58 5.68
N ILE A 14 -6.40 4.02 5.98
CA ILE A 14 -7.16 4.43 7.16
C ILE A 14 -6.38 4.10 8.44
N VAL A 15 -5.84 2.89 8.53
CA VAL A 15 -5.09 2.47 9.71
C VAL A 15 -3.86 3.35 9.90
N VAL A 16 -3.12 3.60 8.83
CA VAL A 16 -1.93 4.45 8.89
C VAL A 16 -2.30 5.86 9.32
N SER A 17 -3.41 6.39 8.83
CA SER A 17 -3.87 7.72 9.21
C SER A 17 -4.15 7.82 10.70
N ILE A 18 -4.80 6.81 11.25
CA ILE A 18 -5.13 6.80 12.67
C ILE A 18 -3.85 6.72 13.50
N ILE A 19 -2.96 5.82 13.14
CA ILE A 19 -1.70 5.68 13.86
C ILE A 19 -0.88 6.96 13.78
N TYR A 20 -0.84 7.58 12.62
CA TYR A 20 -0.13 8.84 12.42
C TYR A 20 -0.63 9.91 13.39
N ARG A 21 -1.95 10.06 13.47
CA ARG A 21 -2.55 11.06 14.36
C ARG A 21 -2.21 10.80 15.81
N LEU A 22 -2.31 9.54 16.22
CA LEU A 22 -2.02 9.19 17.59
C LEU A 22 -0.57 9.49 17.94
N LEU A 23 0.35 9.21 17.04
CA LEU A 23 1.76 9.46 17.29
C LEU A 23 2.06 10.96 17.34
N VAL A 24 1.46 11.73 16.45
CA VAL A 24 1.66 13.17 16.47
C VAL A 24 1.14 13.78 17.75
N GLN A 25 -0.04 13.34 18.20
CA GLN A 25 -0.63 13.84 19.44
C GLN A 25 0.21 13.47 20.65
N SER A 26 0.94 12.38 20.57
CA SER A 26 1.81 11.94 21.66
C SER A 26 3.19 12.60 21.62
N GLY A 27 3.41 13.49 20.66
CA GLY A 27 4.69 14.17 20.52
C GLY A 27 5.76 13.35 19.81
N ARG A 28 5.36 12.29 19.12
CA ARG A 28 6.30 11.41 18.44
C ARG A 28 6.22 11.63 16.94
N ASP A 29 6.58 12.84 16.52
CA ASP A 29 6.46 13.21 15.10
C ASP A 29 7.35 12.37 14.21
N GLU A 30 8.55 12.04 14.67
CA GLU A 30 9.46 11.23 13.87
C GLU A 30 8.93 9.84 13.63
N GLN A 31 8.34 9.26 14.66
CA GLN A 31 7.75 7.92 14.54
C GLN A 31 6.50 7.94 13.66
N ALA A 32 5.76 9.03 13.72
CA ALA A 32 4.60 9.20 12.85
C ALA A 32 5.04 9.18 11.38
N LEU A 33 6.13 9.85 11.07
CA LEU A 33 6.67 9.87 9.72
C LEU A 33 7.12 8.49 9.29
N MET A 34 7.76 7.75 10.18
CA MET A 34 8.19 6.38 9.89
C MET A 34 7.02 5.47 9.56
N VAL A 35 5.93 5.58 10.32
CA VAL A 35 4.74 4.77 10.07
C VAL A 35 4.16 5.09 8.70
N THR A 36 4.13 6.36 8.33
CA THR A 36 3.62 6.78 7.04
C THR A 36 4.46 6.19 5.91
N ILE A 37 5.77 6.24 6.04
CA ILE A 37 6.67 5.70 5.04
C ILE A 37 6.49 4.18 4.94
N ALA A 38 6.39 3.50 6.07
CA ALA A 38 6.20 2.06 6.07
C ALA A 38 4.89 1.66 5.38
N GLY A 39 3.82 2.39 5.66
CA GLY A 39 2.54 2.15 5.01
C GLY A 39 2.62 2.35 3.51
N LEU A 40 3.33 3.40 3.08
CA LEU A 40 3.51 3.67 1.67
C LEU A 40 4.27 2.53 0.99
N ILE A 41 5.32 2.03 1.63
CA ILE A 41 6.10 0.92 1.09
C ILE A 41 5.23 -0.32 0.94
N VAL A 42 4.42 -0.64 1.93
CA VAL A 42 3.53 -1.80 1.86
C VAL A 42 2.58 -1.67 0.68
N VAL A 43 1.97 -0.50 0.51
CA VAL A 43 1.06 -0.28 -0.60
C VAL A 43 1.78 -0.40 -1.93
N MET A 44 2.98 0.14 -2.04
CA MET A 44 3.75 0.04 -3.27
C MET A 44 4.10 -1.40 -3.62
N ILE A 45 4.44 -2.20 -2.62
CA ILE A 45 4.72 -3.61 -2.85
C ILE A 45 3.49 -4.32 -3.39
N MET A 46 2.32 -4.01 -2.84
CA MET A 46 1.08 -4.61 -3.32
C MET A 46 0.79 -4.21 -4.77
N ILE A 47 1.03 -2.95 -5.10
CA ILE A 47 0.79 -2.46 -6.47
C ILE A 47 1.77 -3.10 -7.44
N VAL A 48 3.04 -3.20 -7.07
CA VAL A 48 4.05 -3.84 -7.91
C VAL A 48 3.66 -5.29 -8.19
N GLY A 49 3.14 -5.99 -7.18
CA GLY A 49 2.67 -7.35 -7.37
C GLY A 49 1.58 -7.45 -8.43
N GLN A 50 0.64 -6.50 -8.42
CA GLN A 50 -0.43 -6.48 -9.41
C GLN A 50 0.08 -6.19 -10.81
N ILE A 51 1.03 -5.28 -10.92
CA ILE A 51 1.64 -4.98 -12.21
C ILE A 51 2.37 -6.20 -12.76
N SER A 52 3.07 -6.92 -11.90
CA SER A 52 3.77 -8.13 -12.31
C SER A 52 2.80 -9.18 -12.83
N GLU A 53 1.66 -9.35 -12.18
CA GLU A 53 0.63 -10.26 -12.65
C GLU A 53 0.10 -9.84 -14.02
N LEU A 54 -0.09 -8.56 -14.20
CA LEU A 54 -0.59 -8.04 -15.47
C LEU A 54 0.40 -8.35 -16.58
N PHE A 55 1.69 -8.14 -16.35
CA PHE A 55 2.71 -8.47 -17.33
C PHE A 55 2.71 -9.94 -17.66
N SER A 56 2.57 -10.80 -16.66
CA SER A 56 2.48 -12.24 -16.89
C SER A 56 1.31 -12.59 -17.77
N THR A 57 0.16 -11.98 -17.49
CA THR A 57 -1.05 -12.22 -18.28
C THR A 57 -0.84 -11.80 -19.73
N ILE A 58 -0.24 -10.64 -19.93
CA ILE A 58 0.02 -10.13 -21.28
C ILE A 58 0.96 -11.07 -22.03
N LYS A 59 2.01 -11.52 -21.37
CA LYS A 59 2.94 -12.47 -21.98
C LYS A 59 2.24 -13.75 -22.39
N THR A 60 1.37 -14.24 -21.54
CA THR A 60 0.63 -15.45 -21.83
C THR A 60 -0.30 -15.27 -23.01
N LEU A 61 -0.99 -14.12 -23.06
CA LEU A 61 -1.93 -13.83 -24.14
C LEU A 61 -1.24 -13.68 -25.48
N PHE A 62 -0.07 -13.06 -25.49
CA PHE A 62 0.68 -12.84 -26.73
C PHE A 62 1.69 -13.94 -27.01
N ASN A 63 1.72 -14.94 -26.15
CA ASN A 63 2.63 -16.08 -26.32
C ASN A 63 4.09 -15.65 -26.40
N LEU A 64 4.46 -14.73 -25.56
CA LEU A 64 5.83 -14.25 -25.46
C LEU A 64 6.55 -15.00 -24.33
#